data_8be9a4acd5cf3d700392434fb0071aa0
#
_entry.id   8be9a4acd5cf3d700392434fb0071aa0
#
_cell.length_a   1.000
_cell.length_b   1.000
_cell.length_c   1.000
_cell.angle_alpha   90.00
_cell.angle_beta   90.00
_cell.angle_gamma   90.00
#
_symmetry.space_group_name_H-M   'P 1'
#
loop_
_entity.id
_entity.type
_entity.pdbx_description
1 polymer ?
#
loop_
_entity_poly.entity_id
_entity_poly.type
_entity_poly.pdbx_seq_one_letter_code
_entity_poly.pdbx_strand_id
1 'polypeptide(L)'
;MSFEEAKKRFQIFFTTAGDVAKGAAGAVRRKLGYVAFDSWAYYVFLINKDYLNNLLFSRLKNFRRIPLFISRTLSAALSTLFSYYFKMHFPPKPVGDFRVFGKNDAPMQEIEDLWEQNKTYYGITVDRKSRYLKWRINQNPYFDYVYVLNYKENRLVGYAIISLNHNNAFLIEDILAEKSDMSIFDEIISYLIWYAKDAGVAAVSCGTLEGNAILKSIFARNKFVDVEAFRSRITRKERSKEFHVFFSPEIKCKQ
;
A
#
# COMPACT_ATOMS: atom_id res chain seq x y z
N MET A 1 0.00 -21.03 -17.64
CA MET A 1 0.53 -20.23 -18.78
C MET A 1 2.04 -20.13 -18.62
N SER A 2 2.79 -20.58 -19.60
CA SER A 2 4.26 -20.48 -19.59
C SER A 2 4.71 -19.03 -19.82
N PHE A 3 5.97 -18.70 -19.44
CA PHE A 3 6.53 -17.37 -19.68
C PHE A 3 6.58 -17.02 -21.18
N GLU A 4 6.84 -18.00 -22.03
CA GLU A 4 6.87 -17.81 -23.49
C GLU A 4 5.47 -17.57 -24.09
N GLU A 5 4.43 -18.20 -23.54
CA GLU A 5 3.05 -17.89 -23.92
C GLU A 5 2.61 -16.50 -23.45
N ALA A 6 3.07 -16.11 -22.26
CA ALA A 6 2.80 -14.79 -21.74
C ALA A 6 3.45 -13.69 -22.58
N LYS A 7 4.72 -13.86 -23.02
CA LYS A 7 5.41 -12.93 -23.93
C LYS A 7 4.66 -12.69 -25.23
N LYS A 8 3.96 -13.69 -25.75
CA LYS A 8 3.17 -13.55 -26.99
C LYS A 8 1.88 -12.78 -26.80
N ARG A 9 1.36 -12.72 -25.57
CA ARG A 9 0.05 -12.12 -25.27
C ARG A 9 0.14 -10.73 -24.65
N PHE A 10 1.23 -10.46 -23.94
CA PHE A 10 1.37 -9.22 -23.16
C PHE A 10 2.67 -8.51 -23.53
N GLN A 11 2.59 -7.20 -23.61
CA GLN A 11 3.73 -6.36 -23.93
C GLN A 11 4.56 -5.99 -22.69
N ILE A 12 3.95 -5.99 -21.50
CA ILE A 12 4.58 -5.62 -20.24
C ILE A 12 4.22 -6.64 -19.19
N PHE A 13 5.21 -7.09 -18.42
CA PHE A 13 5.04 -7.97 -17.28
C PHE A 13 5.58 -7.30 -16.03
N PHE A 14 4.84 -7.42 -14.96
CA PHE A 14 5.26 -6.95 -13.64
C PHE A 14 5.47 -8.14 -12.70
N THR A 15 6.46 -8.04 -11.86
CA THR A 15 6.65 -8.95 -10.75
C THR A 15 7.27 -8.24 -9.57
N THR A 16 6.80 -8.55 -8.38
CA THR A 16 7.45 -8.14 -7.14
C THR A 16 8.44 -9.22 -6.73
N ALA A 17 9.62 -8.81 -6.35
CA ALA A 17 10.61 -9.72 -5.82
C ALA A 17 11.02 -9.25 -4.42
N GLY A 18 11.09 -10.18 -3.50
CA GLY A 18 11.87 -9.98 -2.29
C GLY A 18 13.34 -9.79 -2.64
N ASP A 19 14.23 -9.67 -1.67
CA ASP A 19 15.67 -9.38 -1.81
C ASP A 19 16.33 -10.04 -3.04
N VAL A 20 16.23 -9.34 -4.19
CA VAL A 20 16.53 -9.90 -5.51
C VAL A 20 18.00 -9.75 -5.86
N ALA A 21 18.67 -8.77 -5.27
CA ALA A 21 20.09 -8.56 -5.52
C ALA A 21 20.93 -9.79 -5.14
N LYS A 22 20.42 -10.63 -4.23
CA LYS A 22 21.15 -11.77 -3.65
C LYS A 22 20.48 -13.13 -3.80
N GLY A 23 19.26 -13.22 -4.33
CA GLY A 23 18.50 -14.46 -4.40
C GLY A 23 18.53 -15.13 -5.77
N ALA A 24 18.43 -16.46 -5.79
CA ALA A 24 18.37 -17.25 -7.04
C ALA A 24 17.23 -16.78 -7.98
N ALA A 25 16.09 -16.40 -7.42
CA ALA A 25 14.94 -15.88 -8.18
C ALA A 25 15.26 -14.57 -8.92
N GLY A 26 16.05 -13.68 -8.33
CA GLY A 26 16.46 -12.45 -8.99
C GLY A 26 17.45 -12.68 -10.13
N ALA A 27 18.36 -13.62 -9.95
CA ALA A 27 19.29 -14.02 -11.00
C ALA A 27 18.54 -14.60 -12.21
N VAL A 28 17.55 -15.45 -11.98
CA VAL A 28 16.69 -16.00 -13.03
C VAL A 28 15.91 -14.90 -13.76
N ARG A 29 15.30 -13.95 -13.04
CA ARG A 29 14.57 -12.86 -13.67
C ARG A 29 15.44 -11.98 -14.53
N ARG A 30 16.65 -11.61 -14.06
CA ARG A 30 17.60 -10.86 -14.88
C ARG A 30 17.98 -11.61 -16.15
N LYS A 31 18.22 -12.93 -16.08
CA LYS A 31 18.45 -13.77 -17.26
C LYS A 31 17.26 -13.80 -18.21
N LEU A 32 16.03 -13.68 -17.70
CA LEU A 32 14.82 -13.58 -18.50
C LEU A 32 14.57 -12.17 -19.06
N GLY A 33 15.46 -11.22 -18.81
CA GLY A 33 15.35 -9.85 -19.33
C GLY A 33 14.49 -8.91 -18.50
N TYR A 34 14.18 -9.26 -17.25
CA TYR A 34 13.53 -8.32 -16.33
C TYR A 34 14.51 -7.25 -15.87
N VAL A 35 14.05 -6.02 -15.86
CA VAL A 35 14.78 -4.85 -15.36
C VAL A 35 14.22 -4.43 -14.03
N ALA A 36 15.08 -4.12 -13.07
CA ALA A 36 14.64 -3.46 -11.84
C ALA A 36 14.15 -2.05 -12.18
N PHE A 37 12.89 -1.79 -11.89
CA PHE A 37 12.24 -0.53 -12.24
C PHE A 37 12.25 0.45 -11.07
N ASP A 38 11.90 -0.02 -9.87
CA ASP A 38 11.77 0.81 -8.68
C ASP A 38 11.86 -0.03 -7.41
N SER A 39 12.01 0.64 -6.27
CA SER A 39 11.94 0.05 -4.94
C SER A 39 10.54 0.12 -4.38
N TRP A 40 10.22 -0.84 -3.52
CA TRP A 40 8.94 -0.87 -2.81
C TRP A 40 9.04 -0.09 -1.51
N ALA A 41 8.18 0.90 -1.33
CA ALA A 41 8.02 1.64 -0.08
C ALA A 41 6.79 1.13 0.68
N TYR A 42 6.88 1.06 2.01
CA TYR A 42 5.81 0.61 2.88
C TYR A 42 5.53 1.65 3.96
N TYR A 43 4.36 2.22 3.92
CA TYR A 43 3.92 3.29 4.79
C TYR A 43 2.96 2.76 5.86
N VAL A 44 3.11 3.22 7.11
CA VAL A 44 2.27 2.80 8.23
C VAL A 44 1.89 4.01 9.07
N PHE A 45 0.61 4.09 9.43
CA PHE A 45 0.08 4.93 10.49
C PHE A 45 -0.38 4.04 11.64
N LEU A 46 0.17 4.26 12.84
CA LEU A 46 -0.12 3.44 14.01
C LEU A 46 -1.25 4.05 14.82
N ILE A 47 -2.19 3.20 15.21
CA ILE A 47 -3.32 3.54 16.09
C ILE A 47 -3.07 2.96 17.48
N ASN A 48 -2.62 1.71 17.55
CA ASN A 48 -2.35 1.02 18.80
C ASN A 48 -0.85 0.71 18.95
N LYS A 49 -0.30 1.06 20.14
CA LYS A 49 1.10 0.81 20.50
C LYS A 49 1.47 -0.68 20.51
N ASP A 50 0.51 -1.55 20.82
CA ASP A 50 0.79 -2.99 20.98
C ASP A 50 1.18 -3.64 19.65
N TYR A 51 0.63 -3.16 18.54
CA TYR A 51 1.05 -3.59 17.20
C TYR A 51 2.55 -3.34 16.99
N LEU A 52 3.00 -2.12 17.27
CA LEU A 52 4.41 -1.76 17.09
C LEU A 52 5.30 -2.49 18.11
N ASN A 53 4.85 -2.63 19.36
CA ASN A 53 5.58 -3.36 20.37
C ASN A 53 5.83 -4.81 19.93
N ASN A 54 4.79 -5.50 19.45
CA ASN A 54 4.89 -6.87 18.95
C ASN A 54 5.81 -6.96 17.73
N LEU A 55 5.69 -6.01 16.80
CA LEU A 55 6.53 -5.95 15.60
C LEU A 55 8.01 -5.73 15.98
N LEU A 56 8.30 -4.75 16.81
CA LEU A 56 9.66 -4.44 17.26
C LEU A 56 10.25 -5.60 18.08
N PHE A 57 9.50 -6.14 19.02
CA PHE A 57 9.96 -7.26 19.84
C PHE A 57 10.25 -8.49 18.97
N SER A 58 9.39 -8.85 18.02
CA SER A 58 9.62 -9.97 17.11
C SER A 58 10.90 -9.82 16.29
N ARG A 59 11.26 -8.58 15.98
CA ARG A 59 12.51 -8.27 15.25
C ARG A 59 13.73 -8.27 16.15
N LEU A 60 13.64 -7.62 17.31
CA LEU A 60 14.76 -7.48 18.26
C LEU A 60 15.17 -8.82 18.86
N LYS A 61 14.23 -9.72 19.16
CA LYS A 61 14.53 -11.06 19.69
C LYS A 61 15.41 -11.91 18.77
N ASN A 62 15.39 -11.63 17.47
CA ASN A 62 16.19 -12.35 16.48
C ASN A 62 17.65 -11.86 16.40
N PHE A 63 17.98 -10.78 17.10
CA PHE A 63 19.37 -10.32 17.22
C PHE A 63 20.07 -11.12 18.31
N ARG A 64 20.87 -12.11 17.95
CA ARG A 64 21.59 -13.02 18.86
C ARG A 64 22.42 -12.33 19.95
N ARG A 65 22.75 -11.04 19.79
CA ARG A 65 23.58 -10.24 20.73
C ARG A 65 22.77 -9.43 21.73
N ILE A 66 21.44 -9.35 21.60
CA ILE A 66 20.61 -8.54 22.49
C ILE A 66 19.87 -9.48 23.44
N PRO A 67 20.11 -9.39 24.77
CA PRO A 67 19.35 -10.14 25.75
C PRO A 67 17.84 -9.90 25.62
N LEU A 68 17.03 -10.93 25.87
CA LEU A 68 15.59 -10.90 25.67
C LEU A 68 14.89 -9.79 26.47
N PHE A 69 15.34 -9.55 27.72
CA PHE A 69 14.79 -8.50 28.56
C PHE A 69 15.07 -7.10 28.00
N ILE A 70 16.28 -6.87 27.45
CA ILE A 70 16.62 -5.60 26.78
C ILE A 70 15.77 -5.41 25.53
N SER A 71 15.57 -6.47 24.73
CA SER A 71 14.70 -6.43 23.55
C SER A 71 13.28 -6.03 23.93
N ARG A 72 12.76 -6.57 25.04
CA ARG A 72 11.41 -6.27 25.55
C ARG A 72 11.28 -4.82 26.02
N THR A 73 12.23 -4.36 26.83
CA THR A 73 12.23 -2.97 27.35
C THR A 73 12.40 -1.96 26.23
N LEU A 74 13.31 -2.21 25.29
CA LEU A 74 13.55 -1.32 24.16
C LEU A 74 12.35 -1.26 23.23
N SER A 75 11.70 -2.40 22.93
CA SER A 75 10.48 -2.40 22.10
C SER A 75 9.35 -1.65 22.78
N ALA A 76 9.15 -1.81 24.09
CA ALA A 76 8.13 -1.09 24.85
C ALA A 76 8.38 0.43 24.86
N ALA A 77 9.62 0.86 25.09
CA ALA A 77 10.00 2.27 25.09
C ALA A 77 9.79 2.91 23.71
N LEU A 78 10.26 2.27 22.65
CA LEU A 78 10.09 2.74 21.29
C LEU A 78 8.61 2.77 20.89
N SER A 79 7.84 1.74 21.22
CA SER A 79 6.40 1.71 20.90
C SER A 79 5.64 2.82 21.62
N THR A 80 6.01 3.15 22.85
CA THR A 80 5.40 4.25 23.61
C THR A 80 5.74 5.61 22.97
N LEU A 81 7.00 5.83 22.56
CA LEU A 81 7.43 7.06 21.90
C LEU A 81 6.69 7.25 20.56
N PHE A 82 6.64 6.21 19.73
CA PHE A 82 5.91 6.27 18.46
C PHE A 82 4.39 6.44 18.67
N SER A 83 3.82 5.79 19.67
CA SER A 83 2.40 5.97 20.00
C SER A 83 2.08 7.41 20.37
N TYR A 84 2.98 8.07 21.13
CA TYR A 84 2.83 9.49 21.43
C TYR A 84 2.90 10.36 20.17
N TYR A 85 3.85 10.08 19.28
CA TYR A 85 3.96 10.76 17.99
C TYR A 85 2.66 10.66 17.18
N PHE A 86 2.12 9.45 16.99
CA PHE A 86 0.89 9.26 16.22
C PHE A 86 -0.35 9.86 16.92
N LYS A 87 -0.40 9.82 18.24
CA LYS A 87 -1.47 10.47 19.02
C LYS A 87 -1.48 11.98 18.80
N MET A 88 -0.31 12.62 18.77
CA MET A 88 -0.20 14.06 18.50
C MET A 88 -0.55 14.44 17.07
N HIS A 89 -0.35 13.51 16.12
CA HIS A 89 -0.62 13.73 14.70
C HIS A 89 -1.89 13.02 14.23
N PHE A 90 -2.74 12.61 15.18
CA PHE A 90 -4.02 11.97 14.83
C PHE A 90 -4.90 13.00 14.09
N PRO A 91 -5.39 12.65 12.87
CA PRO A 91 -6.12 13.63 12.07
C PRO A 91 -7.45 14.02 12.74
N PRO A 92 -7.96 15.22 12.47
CA PRO A 92 -9.32 15.57 12.84
C PRO A 92 -10.30 14.60 12.17
N LYS A 93 -11.47 14.38 12.79
CA LYS A 93 -12.50 13.54 12.17
C LYS A 93 -12.95 14.21 10.86
N PRO A 94 -12.85 13.52 9.72
CA PRO A 94 -13.22 14.11 8.45
C PRO A 94 -14.73 14.39 8.42
N VAL A 95 -15.07 15.53 7.84
CA VAL A 95 -16.46 15.92 7.58
C VAL A 95 -16.73 15.64 6.11
N GLY A 96 -17.59 14.64 5.82
CA GLY A 96 -17.89 14.24 4.44
C GLY A 96 -18.91 13.11 4.39
N ASP A 97 -19.46 12.85 3.21
CA ASP A 97 -20.34 11.71 2.95
C ASP A 97 -19.50 10.50 2.58
N PHE A 98 -19.05 9.78 3.62
CA PHE A 98 -18.33 8.54 3.46
C PHE A 98 -19.28 7.35 3.59
N ARG A 99 -19.28 6.49 2.57
CA ARG A 99 -20.10 5.27 2.55
C ARG A 99 -19.18 4.05 2.49
N VAL A 100 -19.50 3.06 3.34
CA VAL A 100 -18.69 1.83 3.47
C VAL A 100 -19.51 0.66 2.95
N PHE A 101 -18.89 -0.12 2.06
CA PHE A 101 -19.51 -1.26 1.40
C PHE A 101 -18.65 -2.50 1.55
N GLY A 102 -19.30 -3.65 1.71
CA GLY A 102 -18.65 -4.94 1.55
C GLY A 102 -18.22 -5.18 0.09
N LYS A 103 -17.34 -6.14 -0.12
CA LYS A 103 -16.80 -6.44 -1.46
C LYS A 103 -17.84 -6.73 -2.54
N ASN A 104 -19.03 -7.19 -2.16
CA ASN A 104 -20.08 -7.56 -3.12
C ASN A 104 -21.13 -6.46 -3.33
N ASP A 105 -21.17 -5.46 -2.47
CA ASP A 105 -22.23 -4.45 -2.42
C ASP A 105 -21.78 -3.09 -2.98
N ALA A 106 -20.49 -2.98 -3.33
CA ALA A 106 -19.92 -1.72 -3.84
C ALA A 106 -20.54 -1.33 -5.20
N PRO A 107 -20.83 -0.03 -5.41
CA PRO A 107 -21.40 0.48 -6.65
C PRO A 107 -20.33 0.52 -7.75
N MET A 108 -20.10 -0.63 -8.37
CA MET A 108 -19.00 -0.85 -9.32
C MET A 108 -19.06 0.06 -10.53
N GLN A 109 -20.27 0.49 -10.96
CA GLN A 109 -20.40 1.40 -12.08
C GLN A 109 -19.87 2.80 -11.75
N GLU A 110 -20.22 3.33 -10.58
CA GLU A 110 -19.72 4.65 -10.14
C GLU A 110 -18.18 4.66 -10.00
N ILE A 111 -17.61 3.54 -9.52
CA ILE A 111 -16.15 3.38 -9.41
C ILE A 111 -15.51 3.35 -10.80
N GLU A 112 -16.10 2.65 -11.75
CA GLU A 112 -15.63 2.63 -13.15
C GLU A 112 -15.75 3.99 -13.82
N ASP A 113 -16.84 4.71 -13.60
CA ASP A 113 -17.05 6.05 -14.15
C ASP A 113 -15.99 7.04 -13.59
N LEU A 114 -15.71 6.98 -12.29
CA LEU A 114 -14.63 7.77 -11.69
C LEU A 114 -13.27 7.41 -12.29
N TRP A 115 -12.98 6.13 -12.51
CA TRP A 115 -11.76 5.68 -13.16
C TRP A 115 -11.64 6.20 -14.59
N GLU A 116 -12.67 6.03 -15.41
CA GLU A 116 -12.66 6.46 -16.81
C GLU A 116 -12.41 7.97 -16.97
N GLN A 117 -12.96 8.78 -16.06
CA GLN A 117 -12.76 10.23 -16.05
C GLN A 117 -11.32 10.63 -15.66
N ASN A 118 -10.62 9.80 -14.88
CA ASN A 118 -9.35 10.17 -14.29
C ASN A 118 -8.15 9.34 -14.78
N LYS A 119 -8.35 8.26 -15.53
CA LYS A 119 -7.30 7.29 -15.92
C LYS A 119 -6.09 7.92 -16.62
N THR A 120 -6.32 8.94 -17.46
CA THR A 120 -5.24 9.61 -18.21
C THR A 120 -4.27 10.38 -17.32
N TYR A 121 -4.70 10.75 -16.11
CA TYR A 121 -3.89 11.47 -15.15
C TYR A 121 -2.86 10.57 -14.45
N TYR A 122 -3.22 9.30 -14.24
CA TYR A 122 -2.38 8.39 -13.45
C TYR A 122 -1.26 7.73 -14.26
N GLY A 123 -1.14 8.03 -15.54
CA GLY A 123 -0.09 7.48 -16.39
C GLY A 123 -0.16 5.95 -16.51
N ILE A 124 0.97 5.27 -16.30
CA ILE A 124 1.01 3.80 -16.33
C ILE A 124 0.53 3.25 -14.98
N THR A 125 -0.64 2.67 -14.97
CA THR A 125 -1.25 2.07 -13.78
C THR A 125 -2.15 0.90 -14.18
N VAL A 126 -2.64 0.18 -13.18
CA VAL A 126 -3.57 -0.94 -13.40
C VAL A 126 -4.94 -0.39 -13.81
N ASP A 127 -5.56 -1.02 -14.79
CA ASP A 127 -6.94 -0.72 -15.20
C ASP A 127 -7.91 -1.02 -14.04
N ARG A 128 -8.77 -0.06 -13.69
CA ARG A 128 -9.73 -0.18 -12.57
C ARG A 128 -11.16 -0.36 -13.04
N LYS A 129 -11.34 -0.93 -14.23
CA LYS A 129 -12.67 -1.32 -14.71
C LYS A 129 -13.31 -2.35 -13.80
N SER A 130 -14.62 -2.35 -13.76
CA SER A 130 -15.44 -3.25 -12.94
C SER A 130 -15.03 -4.72 -13.11
N ARG A 131 -14.73 -5.14 -14.35
CA ARG A 131 -14.26 -6.51 -14.63
C ARG A 131 -12.98 -6.86 -13.89
N TYR A 132 -12.01 -5.95 -13.86
CA TYR A 132 -10.73 -6.18 -13.17
C TYR A 132 -10.91 -6.17 -11.66
N LEU A 133 -11.64 -5.20 -11.12
CA LEU A 133 -11.89 -5.11 -9.67
C LEU A 133 -12.71 -6.31 -9.18
N LYS A 134 -13.73 -6.74 -9.91
CA LYS A 134 -14.49 -7.96 -9.59
C LYS A 134 -13.57 -9.18 -9.52
N TRP A 135 -12.70 -9.37 -10.50
CA TRP A 135 -11.77 -10.49 -10.51
C TRP A 135 -10.76 -10.41 -9.36
N ARG A 136 -10.12 -9.27 -9.15
CA ARG A 136 -9.05 -9.12 -8.16
C ARG A 136 -9.56 -9.09 -6.74
N ILE A 137 -10.66 -8.39 -6.50
CA ILE A 137 -11.17 -8.04 -5.17
C ILE A 137 -12.37 -8.91 -4.80
N ASN A 138 -13.46 -8.81 -5.57
CA ASN A 138 -14.72 -9.43 -5.17
C ASN A 138 -14.66 -10.97 -5.22
N GLN A 139 -13.98 -11.53 -6.22
CA GLN A 139 -13.81 -12.99 -6.39
C GLN A 139 -12.64 -13.57 -5.58
N ASN A 140 -11.84 -12.73 -4.90
CA ASN A 140 -10.76 -13.21 -4.07
C ASN A 140 -11.31 -13.89 -2.81
N PRO A 141 -11.07 -15.22 -2.61
CA PRO A 141 -11.62 -15.93 -1.47
C PRO A 141 -10.79 -15.77 -0.18
N TYR A 142 -9.59 -15.23 -0.28
CA TYR A 142 -8.62 -15.21 0.83
C TYR A 142 -8.75 -13.99 1.74
N PHE A 143 -9.39 -12.91 1.26
CA PHE A 143 -9.50 -11.66 2.00
C PHE A 143 -10.92 -11.10 1.94
N ASP A 144 -11.32 -10.52 3.06
CA ASP A 144 -12.50 -9.69 3.11
C ASP A 144 -12.09 -8.24 2.82
N TYR A 145 -12.59 -7.73 1.70
CA TYR A 145 -12.33 -6.38 1.28
C TYR A 145 -13.49 -5.47 1.62
N VAL A 146 -13.15 -4.24 1.97
CA VAL A 146 -14.09 -3.18 2.24
C VAL A 146 -13.79 -2.01 1.32
N TYR A 147 -14.82 -1.48 0.69
CA TYR A 147 -14.77 -0.27 -0.10
C TYR A 147 -15.20 0.92 0.76
N VAL A 148 -14.38 1.95 0.81
CA VAL A 148 -14.66 3.23 1.45
C VAL A 148 -14.75 4.26 0.34
N LEU A 149 -15.94 4.81 0.13
CA LEU A 149 -16.27 5.74 -0.94
C LEU A 149 -16.50 7.13 -0.36
N ASN A 150 -15.91 8.16 -0.97
CA ASN A 150 -16.09 9.56 -0.61
C ASN A 150 -16.97 10.26 -1.65
N TYR A 151 -18.10 10.81 -1.21
CA TYR A 151 -19.05 11.52 -2.04
C TYR A 151 -19.03 13.02 -1.75
N LYS A 152 -19.13 13.84 -2.81
CA LYS A 152 -19.40 15.27 -2.77
C LYS A 152 -20.62 15.57 -3.65
N GLU A 153 -21.64 16.18 -3.10
CA GLU A 153 -22.88 16.49 -3.84
C GLU A 153 -23.49 15.25 -4.55
N ASN A 154 -23.54 14.13 -3.83
CA ASN A 154 -24.02 12.83 -4.33
C ASN A 154 -23.20 12.25 -5.50
N ARG A 155 -22.04 12.79 -5.84
CA ARG A 155 -21.12 12.26 -6.85
C ARG A 155 -19.92 11.62 -6.16
N LEU A 156 -19.54 10.42 -6.60
CA LEU A 156 -18.34 9.77 -6.14
C LEU A 156 -17.11 10.55 -6.61
N VAL A 157 -16.28 11.01 -5.66
CA VAL A 157 -15.07 11.79 -5.94
C VAL A 157 -13.78 11.05 -5.61
N GLY A 158 -13.88 9.97 -4.83
CA GLY A 158 -12.73 9.15 -4.52
C GLY A 158 -13.11 7.91 -3.73
N TYR A 159 -12.20 6.93 -3.70
CA TYR A 159 -12.38 5.71 -2.92
C TYR A 159 -11.06 5.14 -2.42
N ALA A 160 -11.16 4.27 -1.43
CA ALA A 160 -10.13 3.32 -1.06
C ALA A 160 -10.72 1.92 -0.95
N ILE A 161 -9.91 0.92 -1.28
CA ILE A 161 -10.18 -0.50 -1.02
C ILE A 161 -9.21 -0.95 0.04
N ILE A 162 -9.73 -1.51 1.13
CA ILE A 162 -8.93 -1.99 2.24
C ILE A 162 -9.19 -3.46 2.51
N SER A 163 -8.18 -4.14 3.05
CA SER A 163 -8.29 -5.49 3.61
C SER A 163 -7.74 -5.51 5.04
N LEU A 164 -8.27 -6.39 5.87
CA LEU A 164 -7.72 -6.66 7.20
C LEU A 164 -6.65 -7.74 7.09
N ASN A 165 -5.41 -7.41 7.47
CA ASN A 165 -4.35 -8.39 7.48
C ASN A 165 -4.26 -9.15 8.82
N HIS A 166 -3.49 -10.24 8.85
CA HIS A 166 -3.30 -11.10 10.03
C HIS A 166 -2.63 -10.39 11.23
N ASN A 167 -2.07 -9.20 11.04
CA ASN A 167 -1.46 -8.40 12.12
C ASN A 167 -2.44 -7.38 12.70
N ASN A 168 -3.73 -7.51 12.48
CA ASN A 168 -4.75 -6.55 12.88
C ASN A 168 -4.47 -5.13 12.35
N ALA A 169 -4.12 -5.03 11.08
CA ALA A 169 -3.92 -3.74 10.41
C ALA A 169 -4.70 -3.69 9.10
N PHE A 170 -5.32 -2.56 8.80
CA PHE A 170 -5.87 -2.32 7.47
C PHE A 170 -4.74 -2.09 6.47
N LEU A 171 -4.80 -2.82 5.38
CA LEU A 171 -3.94 -2.62 4.22
C LEU A 171 -4.75 -1.91 3.13
N ILE A 172 -4.28 -0.75 2.71
CA ILE A 172 -4.84 -0.05 1.55
C ILE A 172 -4.35 -0.80 0.30
N GLU A 173 -5.27 -1.47 -0.37
CA GLU A 173 -5.02 -2.28 -1.57
C GLU A 173 -5.12 -1.45 -2.85
N ASP A 174 -6.01 -0.46 -2.84
CA ASP A 174 -6.17 0.52 -3.90
C ASP A 174 -6.71 1.83 -3.34
N ILE A 175 -6.33 2.93 -3.94
CA ILE A 175 -6.84 4.26 -3.63
C ILE A 175 -6.88 5.10 -4.90
N LEU A 176 -7.99 5.76 -5.12
CA LEU A 176 -8.21 6.65 -6.26
C LEU A 176 -8.98 7.88 -5.82
N ALA A 177 -8.62 9.02 -6.36
CA ALA A 177 -9.38 10.25 -6.18
C ALA A 177 -9.47 11.03 -7.50
N GLU A 178 -10.41 11.94 -7.55
CA GLU A 178 -10.58 12.84 -8.68
C GLU A 178 -9.32 13.71 -8.87
N LYS A 179 -8.94 13.89 -10.12
CA LYS A 179 -7.74 14.63 -10.53
C LYS A 179 -7.70 16.07 -10.01
N SER A 180 -8.86 16.70 -9.96
CA SER A 180 -8.99 18.14 -9.73
C SER A 180 -8.68 18.56 -8.29
N ASP A 181 -8.80 17.61 -7.33
CA ASP A 181 -8.69 17.92 -5.90
C ASP A 181 -7.90 16.85 -5.14
N MET A 182 -6.62 17.13 -4.94
CA MET A 182 -5.73 16.25 -4.19
C MET A 182 -6.07 16.16 -2.69
N SER A 183 -6.91 17.07 -2.16
CA SER A 183 -7.34 17.02 -0.76
C SER A 183 -8.27 15.83 -0.50
N ILE A 184 -8.92 15.31 -1.55
CA ILE A 184 -9.77 14.11 -1.45
C ILE A 184 -8.98 12.90 -0.94
N PHE A 185 -7.72 12.77 -1.34
CA PHE A 185 -6.86 11.71 -0.77
C PHE A 185 -6.65 11.90 0.73
N ASP A 186 -6.41 13.13 1.19
CA ASP A 186 -6.19 13.43 2.59
C ASP A 186 -7.48 13.17 3.41
N GLU A 187 -8.65 13.48 2.85
CA GLU A 187 -9.96 13.17 3.43
C GLU A 187 -10.15 11.66 3.58
N ILE A 188 -9.89 10.88 2.52
CA ILE A 188 -10.00 9.41 2.53
C ILE A 188 -9.04 8.80 3.56
N ILE A 189 -7.78 9.22 3.57
CA ILE A 189 -6.79 8.73 4.52
C ILE A 189 -7.19 9.06 5.96
N SER A 190 -7.65 10.28 6.22
CA SER A 190 -8.15 10.68 7.54
C SER A 190 -9.33 9.82 7.97
N TYR A 191 -10.28 9.56 7.05
CA TYR A 191 -11.40 8.68 7.31
C TYR A 191 -10.95 7.25 7.63
N LEU A 192 -10.02 6.69 6.86
CA LEU A 192 -9.50 5.34 7.10
C LEU A 192 -8.83 5.21 8.47
N ILE A 193 -8.11 6.24 8.92
CA ILE A 193 -7.50 6.25 10.26
C ILE A 193 -8.59 6.24 11.35
N TRP A 194 -9.64 7.04 11.19
CA TRP A 194 -10.78 7.04 12.10
C TRP A 194 -11.56 5.73 12.07
N TYR A 195 -11.84 5.22 10.88
CA TYR A 195 -12.54 3.94 10.70
C TYR A 195 -11.76 2.78 11.34
N ALA A 196 -10.44 2.76 11.18
CA ALA A 196 -9.58 1.77 11.80
C ALA A 196 -9.59 1.87 13.34
N LYS A 197 -9.57 3.08 13.88
CA LYS A 197 -9.68 3.32 15.33
C LYS A 197 -11.01 2.82 15.88
N ASP A 198 -12.12 3.17 15.22
CA ASP A 198 -13.46 2.76 15.65
C ASP A 198 -13.67 1.24 15.55
N ALA A 199 -13.05 0.60 14.56
CA ALA A 199 -13.03 -0.85 14.40
C ALA A 199 -12.03 -1.58 15.33
N GLY A 200 -11.30 -0.87 16.19
CA GLY A 200 -10.28 -1.47 17.06
C GLY A 200 -9.06 -2.03 16.32
N VAL A 201 -8.82 -1.57 15.11
CA VAL A 201 -7.69 -1.99 14.28
C VAL A 201 -6.43 -1.23 14.68
N ALA A 202 -5.30 -1.91 14.69
CA ALA A 202 -4.08 -1.40 15.30
C ALA A 202 -3.27 -0.46 14.41
N ALA A 203 -3.45 -0.52 13.10
CA ALA A 203 -2.71 0.32 12.15
C ALA A 203 -3.42 0.43 10.80
N VAL A 204 -3.09 1.46 10.04
CA VAL A 204 -3.38 1.58 8.61
C VAL A 204 -2.06 1.54 7.85
N SER A 205 -1.99 0.75 6.79
CA SER A 205 -0.75 0.57 6.02
C SER A 205 -1.00 0.59 4.53
N CYS A 206 0.02 0.96 3.76
CA CYS A 206 0.00 0.93 2.31
C CYS A 206 1.38 0.58 1.75
N GLY A 207 1.40 -0.27 0.73
CA GLY A 207 2.59 -0.51 -0.09
C GLY A 207 2.49 0.25 -1.40
N THR A 208 3.55 0.96 -1.79
CA THR A 208 3.62 1.66 -3.07
C THR A 208 5.04 1.65 -3.63
N LEU A 209 5.20 2.03 -4.90
CA LEU A 209 6.51 2.25 -5.48
C LEU A 209 7.14 3.52 -4.91
N GLU A 210 8.45 3.50 -4.68
CA GLU A 210 9.18 4.66 -4.13
C GLU A 210 9.11 5.87 -5.06
N GLY A 211 9.11 5.65 -6.37
CA GLY A 211 8.95 6.68 -7.39
C GLY A 211 7.54 7.26 -7.50
N ASN A 212 6.53 6.71 -6.79
CA ASN A 212 5.20 7.29 -6.77
C ASN A 212 5.15 8.55 -5.90
N ALA A 213 5.54 9.69 -6.50
CA ALA A 213 5.64 10.98 -5.81
C ALA A 213 4.30 11.44 -5.22
N ILE A 214 3.18 11.12 -5.87
CA ILE A 214 1.84 11.50 -5.42
C ILE A 214 1.53 10.82 -4.10
N LEU A 215 1.51 9.49 -4.05
CA LEU A 215 1.20 8.75 -2.83
C LEU A 215 2.22 9.02 -1.72
N LYS A 216 3.50 9.14 -2.07
CA LYS A 216 4.55 9.52 -1.12
C LYS A 216 4.26 10.86 -0.45
N SER A 217 3.86 11.88 -1.20
CA SER A 217 3.51 13.19 -0.67
C SER A 217 2.26 13.14 0.24
N ILE A 218 1.23 12.38 -0.18
CA ILE A 218 0.00 12.18 0.58
C ILE A 218 0.31 11.50 1.92
N PHE A 219 1.04 10.39 1.92
CA PHE A 219 1.40 9.68 3.15
C PHE A 219 2.29 10.52 4.07
N ALA A 220 3.21 11.31 3.51
CA ALA A 220 4.05 12.22 4.32
C ALA A 220 3.22 13.32 4.99
N ARG A 221 2.27 13.96 4.28
CA ARG A 221 1.35 14.95 4.86
C ARG A 221 0.50 14.35 5.98
N ASN A 222 0.00 13.14 5.77
CA ASN A 222 -0.80 12.41 6.74
C ASN A 222 0.03 11.67 7.81
N LYS A 223 1.33 11.99 7.93
CA LYS A 223 2.23 11.51 8.99
C LYS A 223 2.42 10.00 9.05
N PHE A 224 2.23 9.30 7.94
CA PHE A 224 2.65 7.91 7.83
C PHE A 224 4.17 7.81 7.88
N VAL A 225 4.65 6.75 8.50
CA VAL A 225 6.08 6.44 8.58
C VAL A 225 6.44 5.46 7.48
N ASP A 226 7.45 5.78 6.68
CA ASP A 226 8.06 4.85 5.73
C ASP A 226 8.93 3.85 6.50
N VAL A 227 8.41 2.65 6.67
CA VAL A 227 9.05 1.59 7.46
C VAL A 227 10.35 1.11 6.83
N GLU A 228 10.42 1.04 5.50
CA GLU A 228 11.64 0.59 4.80
C GLU A 228 12.73 1.65 4.85
N ALA A 229 12.38 2.95 4.73
CA ALA A 229 13.34 4.02 4.94
C ALA A 229 13.85 4.08 6.38
N PHE A 230 12.97 3.89 7.35
CA PHE A 230 13.35 3.81 8.77
C PHE A 230 14.28 2.61 9.02
N ARG A 231 13.94 1.44 8.48
CA ARG A 231 14.75 0.23 8.59
C ARG A 231 16.14 0.41 7.96
N SER A 232 16.23 0.97 6.74
CA SER A 232 17.50 1.17 6.05
C SER A 232 18.42 2.12 6.80
N ARG A 233 17.88 3.17 7.43
CA ARG A 233 18.66 4.08 8.29
C ARG A 233 19.26 3.38 9.51
N ILE A 234 18.48 2.51 10.17
CA ILE A 234 18.97 1.79 11.36
C ILE A 234 19.95 0.69 10.99
N THR A 235 19.68 -0.07 9.95
CA THR A 235 20.47 -1.25 9.59
C THR A 235 21.63 -0.94 8.65
N ARG A 236 21.71 0.29 8.11
CA ARG A 236 22.63 0.69 7.05
C ARG A 236 22.60 -0.23 5.82
N LYS A 237 21.47 -0.91 5.60
CA LYS A 237 21.24 -1.79 4.45
C LYS A 237 20.36 -1.07 3.46
N GLU A 238 20.66 -1.24 2.18
CA GLU A 238 19.80 -0.76 1.10
C GLU A 238 18.41 -1.39 1.17
N ARG A 239 17.43 -0.74 0.57
CA ARG A 239 16.06 -1.26 0.44
C ARG A 239 16.10 -2.60 -0.28
N SER A 240 15.44 -3.61 0.28
CA SER A 240 15.59 -4.99 -0.15
C SER A 240 14.53 -5.48 -1.12
N LYS A 241 13.52 -4.66 -1.41
CA LYS A 241 12.41 -5.04 -2.28
C LYS A 241 12.43 -4.19 -3.54
N GLU A 242 12.68 -4.83 -4.66
CA GLU A 242 12.68 -4.21 -5.98
C GLU A 242 11.43 -4.63 -6.76
N PHE A 243 10.95 -3.72 -7.58
CA PHE A 243 9.90 -3.96 -8.54
C PHE A 243 10.52 -4.20 -9.91
N HIS A 244 10.29 -5.36 -10.49
CA HIS A 244 10.87 -5.76 -11.76
C HIS A 244 9.85 -5.69 -12.87
N VAL A 245 10.27 -5.13 -14.00
CA VAL A 245 9.46 -5.01 -15.20
C VAL A 245 10.18 -5.73 -16.35
N PHE A 246 9.44 -6.48 -17.12
CA PHE A 246 9.86 -6.98 -18.40
C PHE A 246 9.10 -6.24 -19.49
N PHE A 247 9.83 -5.66 -20.43
CA PHE A 247 9.27 -5.07 -21.64
C PHE A 247 9.44 -6.06 -22.80
N SER A 248 8.36 -6.34 -23.52
CA SER A 248 8.49 -7.11 -24.76
C SER A 248 9.39 -6.36 -25.75
N PRO A 249 10.30 -7.05 -26.45
CA PRO A 249 11.16 -6.42 -27.45
C PRO A 249 10.43 -5.71 -28.58
N GLU A 250 9.14 -6.01 -28.76
CA GLU A 250 8.28 -5.39 -29.78
C GLU A 250 7.82 -3.98 -29.43
N ILE A 251 7.99 -3.54 -28.18
CA ILE A 251 7.71 -2.17 -27.79
C ILE A 251 8.85 -1.29 -28.30
N LYS A 252 8.70 -0.75 -29.50
CA LYS A 252 9.52 0.37 -29.95
C LYS A 252 9.10 1.58 -29.11
N CYS A 253 9.95 1.94 -28.13
CA CYS A 253 9.80 3.24 -27.49
C CYS A 253 9.85 4.30 -28.59
N LYS A 254 8.72 4.91 -28.91
CA LYS A 254 8.72 6.17 -29.66
C LYS A 254 9.35 7.20 -28.70
N GLN A 255 10.59 7.54 -29.00
CA GLN A 255 11.29 8.67 -28.42
C GLN A 255 10.60 9.98 -28.83
#